data_ca0f4ca19146d04931dfce9246fca7b1
#
_entry.id   ca0f4ca19146d04931dfce9246fca7b1
#
_cell.length_a   1.000
_cell.length_b   1.000
_cell.length_c   1.000
_cell.angle_alpha   90.00
_cell.angle_beta   90.00
_cell.angle_gamma   90.00
#
_symmetry.space_group_name_H-M   'P 1'
#
loop_
_entity.id
_entity.type
_entity.pdbx_description
1 polymer ?
#
loop_
_entity_poly.entity_id
_entity_poly.type
_entity_poly.pdbx_seq_one_letter_code
_entity_poly.pdbx_strand_id
1 'polypeptide(L)'
;MSKPIYFTKQMKREVLEEFAKSLESMNFMDGKIKYETSYYWPKDKDKDGKEVEDSVTVIFSKQAKEKQDLLVREFSTEVGWHGVVRRDTEDPKTFWIDDIIVFPQKVSGATVTPDQEAYSTWLMRLPDEQFNHCRYHGHSHVNMATSPSDTDNQFQLDTLKKLRGDGFAPEEQAKFMEQLGDTAFYIFMIWNKRGEFNVRVYDMMNNRYYSDKEVHVQTEDEHTWGDFLQEAKGLVTTSYTYGGYQGGAYTGAPRIGGQTQMAGFHADREEDHTRYPYEYGYGGYSY
;
A
#
# COMPACT_ATOMS: atom_id res chain seq x y z
N MET A 1 -6.30 -11.01 -7.94
CA MET A 1 -7.28 -10.64 -9.00
C MET A 1 -8.13 -9.51 -8.49
N SER A 2 -8.18 -8.41 -9.22
CA SER A 2 -9.09 -7.31 -8.92
C SER A 2 -10.54 -7.80 -8.91
N LYS A 3 -11.37 -7.15 -8.10
CA LYS A 3 -12.78 -7.50 -7.94
C LYS A 3 -13.64 -6.28 -8.28
N PRO A 4 -14.89 -6.44 -8.75
CA PRO A 4 -15.76 -5.29 -8.89
C PRO A 4 -16.16 -4.74 -7.53
N ILE A 5 -16.27 -3.42 -7.44
CA ILE A 5 -16.74 -2.72 -6.23
C ILE A 5 -18.24 -2.89 -6.07
N TYR A 6 -18.98 -2.88 -7.19
CA TYR A 6 -20.44 -3.01 -7.21
C TYR A 6 -20.93 -3.82 -8.41
N PHE A 7 -22.08 -4.44 -8.24
CA PHE A 7 -22.72 -5.18 -9.33
C PHE A 7 -23.40 -4.23 -10.31
N THR A 8 -22.95 -4.24 -11.56
CA THR A 8 -23.64 -3.55 -12.65
C THR A 8 -24.97 -4.25 -12.97
N LYS A 9 -25.86 -3.57 -13.71
CA LYS A 9 -27.11 -4.19 -14.22
C LYS A 9 -26.82 -5.41 -15.10
N GLN A 10 -25.77 -5.36 -15.90
CA GLN A 10 -25.34 -6.46 -16.74
C GLN A 10 -24.88 -7.67 -15.91
N MET A 11 -23.99 -7.47 -14.94
CA MET A 11 -23.53 -8.52 -14.04
C MET A 11 -24.69 -9.20 -13.29
N LYS A 12 -25.63 -8.41 -12.79
CA LYS A 12 -26.83 -8.95 -12.14
C LYS A 12 -27.63 -9.83 -13.08
N ARG A 13 -27.79 -9.43 -14.34
CA ARG A 13 -28.48 -10.21 -15.35
C ARG A 13 -27.76 -11.51 -15.64
N GLU A 14 -26.44 -11.46 -15.85
CA GLU A 14 -25.62 -12.65 -16.10
C GLU A 14 -25.69 -13.65 -14.95
N VAL A 15 -25.62 -13.20 -13.70
CA VAL A 15 -25.77 -14.06 -12.52
C VAL A 15 -27.17 -14.69 -12.45
N LEU A 16 -28.22 -13.92 -12.78
CA LEU A 16 -29.60 -14.44 -12.81
C LEU A 16 -29.82 -15.46 -13.94
N GLU A 17 -29.22 -15.24 -15.10
CA GLU A 17 -29.26 -16.19 -16.22
C GLU A 17 -28.56 -17.52 -15.88
N GLU A 18 -27.36 -17.44 -15.26
CA GLU A 18 -26.65 -18.63 -14.77
C GLU A 18 -27.46 -19.37 -13.68
N PHE A 19 -28.10 -18.64 -12.78
CA PHE A 19 -28.98 -19.21 -11.77
C PHE A 19 -30.16 -19.92 -12.41
N ALA A 20 -30.83 -19.29 -13.39
CA ALA A 20 -31.95 -19.90 -14.10
C ALA A 20 -31.55 -21.21 -14.81
N LYS A 21 -30.42 -21.21 -15.53
CA LYS A 21 -29.88 -22.43 -16.16
C LYS A 21 -29.61 -23.55 -15.15
N SER A 22 -29.07 -23.19 -13.98
CA SER A 22 -28.83 -24.17 -12.92
C SER A 22 -30.12 -24.75 -12.34
N LEU A 23 -31.17 -23.96 -12.24
CA LEU A 23 -32.50 -24.46 -11.81
C LEU A 23 -33.07 -25.48 -12.77
N GLU A 24 -32.88 -25.31 -14.08
CA GLU A 24 -33.37 -26.25 -15.10
C GLU A 24 -32.73 -27.64 -14.98
N SER A 25 -31.52 -27.72 -14.45
CA SER A 25 -30.78 -28.96 -14.24
C SER A 25 -30.97 -29.61 -12.88
N MET A 26 -31.69 -28.95 -11.95
CA MET A 26 -31.88 -29.43 -10.57
C MET A 26 -33.05 -30.43 -10.47
N ASN A 27 -32.76 -31.52 -9.77
CA ASN A 27 -33.80 -32.51 -9.41
C ASN A 27 -34.35 -32.16 -8.02
N PHE A 28 -35.63 -31.78 -7.92
CA PHE A 28 -36.28 -31.36 -6.68
C PHE A 28 -36.87 -32.57 -5.95
N MET A 29 -36.06 -33.26 -5.12
CA MET A 29 -36.54 -34.42 -4.37
C MET A 29 -37.10 -34.06 -2.99
N ASP A 30 -36.62 -32.98 -2.35
CA ASP A 30 -36.91 -32.70 -0.93
C ASP A 30 -37.67 -31.40 -0.65
N GLY A 31 -38.14 -30.68 -1.66
CA GLY A 31 -38.82 -29.39 -1.49
C GLY A 31 -37.96 -28.27 -0.96
N LYS A 32 -36.62 -28.48 -0.83
CA LYS A 32 -35.64 -27.47 -0.43
C LYS A 32 -34.62 -27.28 -1.53
N ILE A 33 -34.32 -26.01 -1.86
CA ILE A 33 -33.28 -25.64 -2.81
C ILE A 33 -32.19 -25.01 -2.02
N LYS A 34 -30.98 -25.60 -2.04
CA LYS A 34 -29.75 -24.93 -1.65
C LYS A 34 -28.97 -24.64 -2.91
N TYR A 35 -28.79 -23.37 -3.23
CA TYR A 35 -28.03 -22.93 -4.38
C TYR A 35 -26.70 -22.31 -3.91
N GLU A 36 -25.60 -22.76 -4.48
CA GLU A 36 -24.28 -22.24 -4.23
C GLU A 36 -23.60 -22.06 -5.59
N THR A 37 -23.29 -20.82 -5.97
CA THR A 37 -22.59 -20.53 -7.22
C THR A 37 -21.37 -19.67 -6.97
N SER A 38 -20.34 -19.92 -7.77
CA SER A 38 -19.13 -19.09 -7.81
C SER A 38 -19.14 -18.33 -9.13
N TYR A 39 -19.27 -17.02 -9.05
CA TYR A 39 -19.11 -16.16 -10.21
C TYR A 39 -17.64 -15.81 -10.37
N TYR A 40 -17.05 -16.19 -11.51
CA TYR A 40 -15.68 -15.84 -11.84
C TYR A 40 -15.66 -14.56 -12.68
N TRP A 41 -15.03 -13.52 -12.14
CA TRP A 41 -14.86 -12.27 -12.87
C TRP A 41 -13.99 -12.52 -14.10
N PRO A 42 -14.41 -12.01 -15.28
CA PRO A 42 -13.57 -12.11 -16.47
C PRO A 42 -12.22 -11.48 -16.20
N LYS A 43 -11.16 -12.18 -16.52
CA LYS A 43 -9.81 -11.60 -16.50
C LYS A 43 -9.64 -10.69 -17.69
N ASP A 44 -8.94 -9.58 -17.49
CA ASP A 44 -8.53 -8.74 -18.59
C ASP A 44 -7.61 -9.54 -19.52
N LYS A 45 -7.76 -9.34 -20.82
CA LYS A 45 -6.95 -9.98 -21.84
C LYS A 45 -6.22 -8.92 -22.65
N ASP A 46 -4.96 -9.17 -22.95
CA ASP A 46 -4.20 -8.35 -23.88
C ASP A 46 -4.71 -8.50 -25.32
N LYS A 47 -4.05 -7.80 -26.25
CA LYS A 47 -4.39 -7.82 -27.68
C LYS A 47 -4.29 -9.21 -28.31
N ASP A 48 -3.50 -10.08 -27.67
CA ASP A 48 -3.27 -11.46 -28.12
C ASP A 48 -4.18 -12.47 -27.40
N GLY A 49 -5.11 -11.99 -26.57
CA GLY A 49 -6.07 -12.81 -25.83
C GLY A 49 -5.48 -13.51 -24.60
N LYS A 50 -4.25 -13.17 -24.20
CA LYS A 50 -3.61 -13.70 -22.99
C LYS A 50 -4.10 -12.96 -21.77
N GLU A 51 -4.38 -13.69 -20.70
CA GLU A 51 -4.75 -13.09 -19.41
C GLU A 51 -3.65 -12.17 -18.89
N VAL A 52 -4.00 -10.91 -18.62
CA VAL A 52 -3.11 -9.93 -18.03
C VAL A 52 -3.37 -9.87 -16.53
N GLU A 53 -2.30 -9.77 -15.75
CA GLU A 53 -2.42 -9.49 -14.32
C GLU A 53 -2.95 -8.05 -14.17
N ASP A 54 -4.14 -7.94 -13.57
CA ASP A 54 -4.77 -6.65 -13.34
C ASP A 54 -4.27 -6.10 -12.01
N SER A 55 -3.29 -5.22 -12.09
CA SER A 55 -2.63 -4.56 -10.95
C SER A 55 -2.59 -3.06 -11.14
N VAL A 56 -2.37 -2.36 -10.05
CA VAL A 56 -2.19 -0.90 -10.00
C VAL A 56 -0.92 -0.54 -9.26
N THR A 57 -0.39 0.64 -9.55
CA THR A 57 0.78 1.19 -8.88
C THR A 57 0.39 2.40 -8.04
N VAL A 58 0.86 2.46 -6.81
CA VAL A 58 0.73 3.62 -5.92
C VAL A 58 2.13 4.16 -5.65
N ILE A 59 2.40 5.39 -6.06
CA ILE A 59 3.71 6.02 -5.93
C ILE A 59 3.59 7.17 -4.93
N PHE A 60 4.41 7.11 -3.89
CA PHE A 60 4.58 8.24 -2.99
C PHE A 60 5.62 9.20 -3.54
N SER A 61 5.32 10.50 -3.57
CA SER A 61 6.37 11.50 -3.68
C SER A 61 7.33 11.34 -2.48
N LYS A 62 8.56 11.72 -2.65
CA LYS A 62 9.56 11.67 -1.56
C LYS A 62 9.06 12.40 -0.31
N GLN A 63 8.50 13.59 -0.48
CA GLN A 63 7.94 14.38 0.61
C GLN A 63 6.76 13.68 1.30
N ALA A 64 5.84 13.10 0.54
CA ALA A 64 4.69 12.38 1.11
C ALA A 64 5.15 11.18 1.93
N LYS A 65 6.13 10.42 1.41
CA LYS A 65 6.69 9.27 2.11
C LYS A 65 7.40 9.67 3.42
N GLU A 66 8.22 10.70 3.38
CA GLU A 66 8.91 11.22 4.57
C GLU A 66 7.93 11.70 5.66
N LYS A 67 6.87 12.44 5.27
CA LYS A 67 5.81 12.86 6.20
C LYS A 67 5.08 11.67 6.82
N GLN A 68 4.70 10.68 6.02
CA GLN A 68 4.03 9.49 6.50
C GLN A 68 4.91 8.69 7.46
N ASP A 69 6.17 8.46 7.11
CA ASP A 69 7.11 7.73 7.95
C ASP A 69 7.35 8.44 9.28
N LEU A 70 7.39 9.78 9.25
CA LEU A 70 7.47 10.60 10.46
C LEU A 70 6.25 10.37 11.37
N LEU A 71 5.03 10.38 10.81
CA LEU A 71 3.81 10.11 11.59
C LEU A 71 3.82 8.71 12.20
N VAL A 72 4.16 7.69 11.43
CA VAL A 72 4.22 6.30 11.92
C VAL A 72 5.28 6.15 13.03
N ARG A 73 6.43 6.81 12.91
CA ARG A 73 7.55 6.69 13.85
C ARG A 73 7.29 7.44 15.17
N GLU A 74 6.85 8.69 15.09
CA GLU A 74 6.83 9.61 16.24
C GLU A 74 5.66 9.35 17.21
N PHE A 75 4.52 8.90 16.70
CA PHE A 75 3.36 8.66 17.54
C PHE A 75 3.40 7.27 18.19
N SER A 76 3.16 7.21 19.50
CA SER A 76 3.02 5.96 20.27
C SER A 76 1.58 5.45 20.33
N THR A 77 0.63 6.22 19.80
CA THR A 77 -0.79 5.89 19.63
C THR A 77 -1.09 5.75 18.14
N GLU A 78 -2.23 5.19 17.81
CA GLU A 78 -2.72 5.26 16.43
C GLU A 78 -2.89 6.72 16.00
N VAL A 79 -2.50 7.04 14.79
CA VAL A 79 -2.66 8.35 14.17
C VAL A 79 -3.15 8.17 12.75
N GLY A 80 -4.11 9.00 12.33
CA GLY A 80 -4.66 9.01 10.99
C GLY A 80 -4.23 10.24 10.19
N TRP A 81 -4.24 10.11 8.88
CA TRP A 81 -3.93 11.19 7.95
C TRP A 81 -4.69 11.01 6.63
N HIS A 82 -4.77 12.08 5.87
CA HIS A 82 -5.19 12.05 4.48
C HIS A 82 -4.03 12.30 3.55
N GLY A 83 -4.19 11.92 2.29
CA GLY A 83 -3.23 12.24 1.24
C GLY A 83 -3.89 12.90 0.05
N VAL A 84 -3.15 13.83 -0.54
CA VAL A 84 -3.47 14.46 -1.82
C VAL A 84 -2.97 13.53 -2.91
N VAL A 85 -3.88 13.04 -3.74
CA VAL A 85 -3.59 11.98 -4.72
C VAL A 85 -4.08 12.39 -6.09
N ARG A 86 -3.25 12.21 -7.10
CA ARG A 86 -3.63 12.31 -8.50
C ARG A 86 -3.51 10.97 -9.19
N ARG A 87 -4.34 10.75 -10.20
CA ARG A 87 -4.15 9.66 -11.15
C ARG A 87 -3.16 10.11 -12.21
N ASP A 88 -2.26 9.23 -12.63
CA ASP A 88 -1.36 9.52 -13.74
C ASP A 88 -2.13 9.67 -15.05
N THR A 89 -1.74 10.65 -15.86
CA THR A 89 -2.42 10.98 -17.11
C THR A 89 -2.05 10.03 -18.27
N GLU A 90 -0.85 9.44 -18.21
CA GLU A 90 -0.35 8.53 -19.25
C GLU A 90 -0.67 7.07 -18.89
N ASP A 91 -0.61 6.73 -17.60
CA ASP A 91 -0.98 5.41 -17.09
C ASP A 91 -2.10 5.50 -16.05
N PRO A 92 -3.36 5.31 -16.44
CA PRO A 92 -4.51 5.42 -15.53
C PRO A 92 -4.54 4.37 -14.40
N LYS A 93 -3.64 3.38 -14.42
CA LYS A 93 -3.44 2.41 -13.34
C LYS A 93 -2.40 2.86 -12.31
N THR A 94 -1.80 4.02 -12.49
CA THR A 94 -0.83 4.62 -11.57
C THR A 94 -1.45 5.79 -10.81
N PHE A 95 -1.25 5.80 -9.49
CA PHE A 95 -1.74 6.80 -8.56
C PHE A 95 -0.56 7.41 -7.80
N TRP A 96 -0.47 8.73 -7.80
CA TRP A 96 0.58 9.47 -7.12
C TRP A 96 0.05 10.09 -5.84
N ILE A 97 0.64 9.75 -4.70
CA ILE A 97 0.40 10.43 -3.43
C ILE A 97 1.42 11.56 -3.34
N ASP A 98 0.97 12.77 -3.66
CA ASP A 98 1.83 13.94 -3.78
C ASP A 98 2.11 14.59 -2.41
N ASP A 99 1.16 14.53 -1.48
CA ASP A 99 1.32 15.08 -0.13
C ASP A 99 0.50 14.35 0.93
N ILE A 100 0.92 14.47 2.19
CA ILE A 100 0.24 13.98 3.38
C ILE A 100 -0.20 15.16 4.23
N ILE A 101 -1.47 15.16 4.64
CA ILE A 101 -2.10 16.17 5.48
C ILE A 101 -2.75 15.53 6.69
N VAL A 102 -2.58 16.14 7.86
CA VAL A 102 -3.12 15.61 9.13
C VAL A 102 -4.36 16.40 9.50
N PHE A 103 -5.40 15.70 9.91
CA PHE A 103 -6.67 16.27 10.31
C PHE A 103 -6.84 16.29 11.83
N PRO A 104 -7.71 17.17 12.40
CA PRO A 104 -8.04 17.16 13.82
C PRO A 104 -8.68 15.85 14.23
N GLN A 105 -8.07 15.17 15.23
CA GLN A 105 -8.44 13.83 15.65
C GLN A 105 -8.21 13.61 17.14
N LYS A 106 -9.01 12.73 17.73
CA LYS A 106 -8.80 12.17 19.06
C LYS A 106 -8.27 10.75 18.89
N VAL A 107 -7.16 10.48 19.55
CA VAL A 107 -6.47 9.19 19.41
C VAL A 107 -6.35 8.46 20.73
N SER A 108 -6.36 7.14 20.66
CA SER A 108 -6.07 6.26 21.80
C SER A 108 -5.04 5.20 21.37
N GLY A 109 -4.73 4.26 22.25
CA GLY A 109 -3.80 3.17 21.91
C GLY A 109 -4.26 2.26 20.77
N ALA A 110 -5.54 2.30 20.40
CA ALA A 110 -6.15 1.37 19.45
C ALA A 110 -7.26 2.01 18.59
N THR A 111 -7.41 3.33 18.58
CA THR A 111 -8.44 4.00 17.79
C THR A 111 -8.05 5.40 17.37
N VAL A 112 -8.44 5.75 16.14
CA VAL A 112 -8.40 7.11 15.60
C VAL A 112 -9.83 7.56 15.37
N THR A 113 -10.23 8.66 15.97
CA THR A 113 -11.57 9.24 15.78
C THR A 113 -11.44 10.71 15.38
N PRO A 114 -11.95 11.12 14.20
CA PRO A 114 -11.99 12.54 13.85
C PRO A 114 -12.75 13.35 14.90
N ASP A 115 -12.22 14.50 15.30
CA ASP A 115 -12.99 15.48 16.04
C ASP A 115 -14.00 16.12 15.10
N GLN A 116 -15.26 15.70 15.14
CA GLN A 116 -16.27 15.97 14.10
C GLN A 116 -16.41 17.46 13.75
N GLU A 117 -16.47 18.34 14.76
CA GLU A 117 -16.63 19.77 14.57
C GLU A 117 -15.36 20.39 14.00
N ALA A 118 -14.23 20.11 14.63
CA ALA A 118 -12.93 20.59 14.18
C ALA A 118 -12.56 20.04 12.79
N TYR A 119 -12.86 18.75 12.53
CA TYR A 119 -12.62 18.10 11.23
C TYR A 119 -13.44 18.74 10.12
N SER A 120 -14.73 19.00 10.33
CA SER A 120 -15.58 19.64 9.33
C SER A 120 -15.08 21.06 9.00
N THR A 121 -14.71 21.83 10.04
CA THR A 121 -14.14 23.18 9.87
C THR A 121 -12.80 23.12 9.14
N TRP A 122 -11.95 22.16 9.46
CA TRP A 122 -10.65 21.95 8.82
C TRP A 122 -10.84 21.58 7.33
N LEU A 123 -11.76 20.67 7.03
CA LEU A 123 -12.03 20.23 5.66
C LEU A 123 -12.49 21.37 4.77
N MET A 124 -13.35 22.27 5.30
CA MET A 124 -13.84 23.46 4.58
C MET A 124 -12.75 24.53 4.34
N ARG A 125 -11.62 24.44 5.04
CA ARG A 125 -10.49 25.37 4.89
C ARG A 125 -9.40 24.85 3.96
N LEU A 126 -9.50 23.60 3.53
CA LEU A 126 -8.56 23.08 2.55
C LEU A 126 -8.68 23.86 1.25
N PRO A 127 -7.57 24.17 0.57
CA PRO A 127 -7.61 24.63 -0.81
C PRO A 127 -8.40 23.67 -1.69
N ASP A 128 -9.15 24.18 -2.66
CA ASP A 128 -10.01 23.38 -3.55
C ASP A 128 -9.25 22.24 -4.23
N GLU A 129 -8.01 22.48 -4.63
CA GLU A 129 -7.14 21.47 -5.22
C GLU A 129 -6.85 20.32 -4.25
N GLN A 130 -6.50 20.63 -3.00
CA GLN A 130 -6.25 19.60 -1.99
C GLN A 130 -7.54 18.85 -1.63
N PHE A 131 -8.66 19.57 -1.50
CA PHE A 131 -9.95 18.98 -1.19
C PHE A 131 -10.39 18.00 -2.28
N ASN A 132 -10.31 18.39 -3.54
CA ASN A 132 -10.71 17.55 -4.68
C ASN A 132 -9.82 16.32 -4.85
N HIS A 133 -8.54 16.41 -4.47
CA HIS A 133 -7.57 15.33 -4.55
C HIS A 133 -7.33 14.59 -3.23
N CYS A 134 -8.10 14.87 -2.17
CA CYS A 134 -8.06 14.13 -0.91
C CYS A 134 -8.64 12.71 -1.10
N ARG A 135 -7.82 11.79 -1.64
CA ARG A 135 -8.21 10.45 -2.08
C ARG A 135 -7.43 9.31 -1.44
N TYR A 136 -6.69 9.63 -0.40
CA TYR A 136 -5.98 8.65 0.40
C TYR A 136 -6.29 8.84 1.88
N HIS A 137 -6.57 7.73 2.57
CA HIS A 137 -6.64 7.68 4.03
C HIS A 137 -5.64 6.64 4.53
N GLY A 138 -4.71 7.09 5.35
CA GLY A 138 -3.77 6.24 6.06
C GLY A 138 -3.95 6.36 7.55
N HIS A 139 -3.63 5.28 8.28
CA HIS A 139 -3.46 5.33 9.72
C HIS A 139 -2.43 4.30 10.18
N SER A 140 -1.91 4.50 11.40
CA SER A 140 -0.92 3.61 11.97
C SER A 140 -1.56 2.67 12.99
N HIS A 141 -1.20 1.39 12.92
CA HIS A 141 -1.49 0.38 13.95
C HIS A 141 -0.35 0.23 14.97
N VAL A 142 0.53 1.23 15.06
CA VAL A 142 1.71 1.25 15.94
C VAL A 142 2.55 -0.02 15.78
N ASN A 143 2.41 -1.01 16.69
CA ASN A 143 3.13 -2.29 16.66
C ASN A 143 2.21 -3.49 16.34
N MET A 144 0.92 -3.26 16.09
CA MET A 144 -0.03 -4.32 15.78
C MET A 144 0.07 -4.78 14.31
N ALA A 145 -0.64 -5.84 13.97
CA ALA A 145 -0.80 -6.27 12.59
C ALA A 145 -1.55 -5.22 11.76
N THR A 146 -1.26 -5.13 10.49
CA THR A 146 -1.86 -4.17 9.56
C THR A 146 -3.19 -4.63 8.96
N SER A 147 -3.74 -5.75 9.45
CA SER A 147 -5.07 -6.21 9.05
C SER A 147 -6.14 -5.21 9.50
N PRO A 148 -7.04 -4.78 8.62
CA PRO A 148 -8.12 -3.88 8.97
C PRO A 148 -9.05 -4.48 10.04
N SER A 149 -9.40 -3.69 11.03
CA SER A 149 -10.43 -4.01 12.01
C SER A 149 -11.84 -3.87 11.41
N ASP A 150 -12.87 -4.28 12.14
CA ASP A 150 -14.26 -4.06 11.75
C ASP A 150 -14.58 -2.56 11.66
N THR A 151 -14.02 -1.76 12.54
CA THR A 151 -14.15 -0.29 12.52
C THR A 151 -13.53 0.30 11.25
N ASP A 152 -12.33 -0.15 10.87
CA ASP A 152 -11.68 0.28 9.61
C ASP A 152 -12.50 -0.11 8.38
N ASN A 153 -13.00 -1.33 8.36
CA ASN A 153 -13.85 -1.81 7.27
C ASN A 153 -15.15 -0.99 7.16
N GLN A 154 -15.78 -0.65 8.29
CA GLN A 154 -16.98 0.19 8.30
C GLN A 154 -16.67 1.61 7.84
N PHE A 155 -15.58 2.22 8.32
CA PHE A 155 -15.14 3.53 7.87
C PHE A 155 -14.87 3.58 6.36
N GLN A 156 -14.18 2.57 5.83
CA GLN A 156 -13.94 2.43 4.39
C GLN A 156 -15.27 2.36 3.62
N LEU A 157 -16.19 1.51 4.06
CA LEU A 157 -17.50 1.35 3.42
C LEU A 157 -18.29 2.66 3.41
N ASP A 158 -18.33 3.40 4.52
CA ASP A 158 -19.06 4.66 4.62
C ASP A 158 -18.42 5.78 3.79
N THR A 159 -17.09 5.80 3.70
CA THR A 159 -16.37 6.71 2.81
C THR A 159 -16.70 6.44 1.35
N LEU A 160 -16.69 5.17 0.94
CA LEU A 160 -17.00 4.77 -0.43
C LEU A 160 -18.46 5.06 -0.80
N LYS A 161 -19.40 4.87 0.12
CA LYS A 161 -20.82 5.23 -0.10
C LYS A 161 -20.97 6.73 -0.36
N LYS A 162 -20.32 7.57 0.44
CA LYS A 162 -20.33 9.03 0.27
C LYS A 162 -19.74 9.43 -1.08
N LEU A 163 -18.59 8.86 -1.42
CA LEU A 163 -17.89 9.16 -2.67
C LEU A 163 -18.64 8.67 -3.91
N ARG A 164 -19.49 7.65 -3.78
CA ARG A 164 -20.39 7.21 -4.85
C ARG A 164 -21.69 7.99 -4.92
N GLY A 165 -21.96 8.87 -3.96
CA GLY A 165 -23.26 9.53 -3.84
C GLY A 165 -24.39 8.56 -3.52
N ASP A 166 -24.13 7.51 -2.72
CA ASP A 166 -25.17 6.59 -2.26
C ASP A 166 -26.20 7.38 -1.43
N GLY A 167 -27.45 7.32 -1.85
CA GLY A 167 -28.54 8.15 -1.30
C GLY A 167 -29.04 9.24 -2.25
N PHE A 168 -28.32 9.54 -3.31
CA PHE A 168 -28.81 10.41 -4.39
C PHE A 168 -29.76 9.65 -5.30
N ALA A 169 -30.63 10.39 -5.99
CA ALA A 169 -31.40 9.80 -7.08
C ALA A 169 -30.45 9.27 -8.18
N PRO A 170 -30.81 8.22 -8.93
CA PRO A 170 -29.91 7.59 -9.92
C PRO A 170 -29.30 8.57 -10.94
N GLU A 171 -30.07 9.58 -11.35
CA GLU A 171 -29.60 10.61 -12.30
C GLU A 171 -28.61 11.57 -11.66
N GLU A 172 -28.82 11.94 -10.39
CA GLU A 172 -27.91 12.78 -9.62
C GLU A 172 -26.62 12.05 -9.30
N GLN A 173 -26.71 10.76 -8.94
CA GLN A 173 -25.56 9.90 -8.72
C GLN A 173 -24.70 9.79 -9.97
N ALA A 174 -25.30 9.60 -11.14
CA ALA A 174 -24.59 9.55 -12.41
C ALA A 174 -23.83 10.86 -12.70
N LYS A 175 -24.48 12.00 -12.52
CA LYS A 175 -23.87 13.31 -12.68
C LYS A 175 -22.73 13.54 -11.69
N PHE A 176 -22.92 13.15 -10.43
CA PHE A 176 -21.92 13.25 -9.40
C PHE A 176 -20.67 12.43 -9.74
N MET A 177 -20.85 11.17 -10.19
CA MET A 177 -19.75 10.33 -10.65
C MET A 177 -19.03 10.90 -11.87
N GLU A 178 -19.75 11.49 -12.82
CA GLU A 178 -19.19 12.19 -13.97
C GLU A 178 -18.35 13.40 -13.54
N GLN A 179 -18.82 14.18 -12.56
CA GLN A 179 -18.07 15.32 -12.00
C GLN A 179 -16.79 14.92 -11.28
N LEU A 180 -16.76 13.74 -10.63
CA LEU A 180 -15.54 13.23 -10.02
C LEU A 180 -14.48 12.89 -11.07
N GLY A 181 -14.86 12.41 -12.24
CA GLY A 181 -13.95 12.10 -13.34
C GLY A 181 -12.81 11.19 -12.91
N ASP A 182 -11.59 11.60 -13.19
CA ASP A 182 -10.36 10.88 -12.86
C ASP A 182 -10.09 10.78 -11.35
N THR A 183 -10.75 11.60 -10.52
CA THR A 183 -10.68 11.53 -9.05
C THR A 183 -11.68 10.53 -8.44
N ALA A 184 -12.41 9.77 -9.27
CA ALA A 184 -13.35 8.73 -8.82
C ALA A 184 -12.63 7.47 -8.34
N PHE A 185 -11.77 7.61 -7.36
CA PHE A 185 -11.06 6.50 -6.69
C PHE A 185 -10.82 6.83 -5.21
N TYR A 186 -10.42 5.83 -4.44
CA TYR A 186 -9.95 6.03 -3.06
C TYR A 186 -8.94 4.96 -2.66
N ILE A 187 -7.92 5.38 -1.91
CA ILE A 187 -6.84 4.52 -1.41
C ILE A 187 -6.93 4.47 0.11
N PHE A 188 -6.87 3.27 0.69
CA PHE A 188 -6.74 3.06 2.12
C PHE A 188 -5.47 2.29 2.41
N MET A 189 -4.70 2.74 3.41
CA MET A 189 -3.52 2.03 3.87
C MET A 189 -3.44 2.03 5.39
N ILE A 190 -3.00 0.90 5.93
CA ILE A 190 -2.71 0.74 7.35
C ILE A 190 -1.22 0.41 7.45
N TRP A 191 -0.52 1.15 8.30
CA TRP A 191 0.92 1.01 8.49
C TRP A 191 1.25 0.62 9.93
N ASN A 192 2.42 0.01 10.14
CA ASN A 192 2.95 -0.17 11.48
C ASN A 192 4.44 0.23 11.55
N LYS A 193 4.98 0.29 12.77
CA LYS A 193 6.37 0.69 13.02
C LYS A 193 7.40 -0.34 12.53
N ARG A 194 6.97 -1.54 12.13
CA ARG A 194 7.84 -2.55 11.52
C ARG A 194 8.00 -2.38 10.01
N GLY A 195 7.38 -1.34 9.43
CA GLY A 195 7.39 -1.10 7.99
C GLY A 195 6.41 -1.99 7.21
N GLU A 196 5.58 -2.77 7.91
CA GLU A 196 4.52 -3.54 7.28
C GLU A 196 3.33 -2.63 6.94
N PHE A 197 2.63 -2.94 5.86
CA PHE A 197 1.42 -2.23 5.49
C PHE A 197 0.39 -3.16 4.85
N ASN A 198 -0.87 -2.71 4.88
CA ASN A 198 -1.98 -3.25 4.11
C ASN A 198 -2.49 -2.13 3.20
N VAL A 199 -2.77 -2.43 1.94
CA VAL A 199 -3.23 -1.44 0.96
C VAL A 199 -4.48 -1.93 0.24
N ARG A 200 -5.41 -1.01 0.01
CA ARG A 200 -6.62 -1.23 -0.77
C ARG A 200 -6.85 -0.04 -1.68
N VAL A 201 -7.06 -0.29 -2.96
CA VAL A 201 -7.40 0.73 -3.95
C VAL A 201 -8.79 0.43 -4.51
N TYR A 202 -9.66 1.41 -4.41
CA TYR A 202 -11.01 1.37 -4.98
C TYR A 202 -11.07 2.32 -6.16
N ASP A 203 -10.99 1.78 -7.36
CA ASP A 203 -11.14 2.52 -8.61
C ASP A 203 -12.59 2.47 -9.07
N MET A 204 -13.37 3.47 -8.70
CA MET A 204 -14.80 3.52 -9.00
C MET A 204 -15.09 3.84 -10.46
N MET A 205 -14.18 4.56 -11.12
CA MET A 205 -14.28 4.85 -12.54
C MET A 205 -14.29 3.57 -13.37
N ASN A 206 -13.43 2.61 -13.02
CA ASN A 206 -13.32 1.32 -13.69
C ASN A 206 -14.09 0.19 -12.98
N ASN A 207 -14.79 0.50 -11.87
CA ASN A 207 -15.47 -0.48 -11.02
C ASN A 207 -14.54 -1.63 -10.59
N ARG A 208 -13.32 -1.30 -10.12
CA ARG A 208 -12.29 -2.26 -9.73
C ARG A 208 -11.81 -2.03 -8.31
N TYR A 209 -11.66 -3.12 -7.58
CA TYR A 209 -11.06 -3.17 -6.26
C TYR A 209 -9.77 -3.98 -6.33
N TYR A 210 -8.70 -3.41 -5.82
CA TYR A 210 -7.38 -4.01 -5.72
C TYR A 210 -6.98 -4.12 -4.26
N SER A 211 -6.37 -5.23 -3.89
CA SER A 211 -5.83 -5.48 -2.55
C SER A 211 -4.33 -5.75 -2.61
N ASP A 212 -3.68 -5.86 -1.49
CA ASP A 212 -2.22 -5.98 -1.34
C ASP A 212 -1.45 -6.64 -2.50
N LYS A 213 -1.97 -7.77 -2.99
CA LYS A 213 -1.31 -8.55 -4.05
C LYS A 213 -1.38 -7.90 -5.44
N GLU A 214 -2.37 -7.07 -5.64
CA GLU A 214 -2.63 -6.38 -6.91
C GLU A 214 -2.18 -4.91 -6.87
N VAL A 215 -1.54 -4.46 -5.76
CA VAL A 215 -1.08 -3.08 -5.59
C VAL A 215 0.43 -3.05 -5.41
N HIS A 216 1.13 -2.41 -6.32
CA HIS A 216 2.56 -2.14 -6.22
C HIS A 216 2.77 -0.78 -5.58
N VAL A 217 3.33 -0.74 -4.37
CA VAL A 217 3.62 0.51 -3.66
C VAL A 217 5.09 0.86 -3.86
N GLN A 218 5.34 2.08 -4.31
CA GLN A 218 6.68 2.59 -4.63
C GLN A 218 6.86 3.99 -4.04
N THR A 219 8.11 4.44 -3.94
CA THR A 219 8.47 5.83 -3.63
C THR A 219 9.14 6.43 -4.87
N GLU A 220 8.86 7.69 -5.15
CA GLU A 220 9.56 8.46 -6.16
C GLU A 220 11.08 8.40 -5.88
N ASP A 221 11.88 8.21 -6.92
CA ASP A 221 13.34 8.05 -6.79
C ASP A 221 13.81 6.81 -5.99
N GLU A 222 13.01 5.78 -5.87
CA GLU A 222 13.49 4.49 -5.39
C GLU A 222 14.49 3.93 -6.43
N HIS A 223 15.75 4.38 -6.31
CA HIS A 223 16.83 3.73 -7.01
C HIS A 223 16.91 2.28 -6.55
N THR A 224 16.80 1.37 -7.49
CA THR A 224 17.08 -0.04 -7.21
C THR A 224 18.58 -0.16 -6.96
N TRP A 225 18.98 -0.11 -5.70
CA TRP A 225 20.36 -0.34 -5.27
C TRP A 225 20.85 -1.78 -5.52
N GLY A 226 20.17 -2.51 -6.41
CA GLY A 226 20.49 -3.90 -6.74
C GLY A 226 21.92 -4.09 -7.20
N ASP A 227 22.39 -3.24 -8.10
CA ASP A 227 23.74 -3.30 -8.63
C ASP A 227 24.77 -2.95 -7.54
N PHE A 228 24.51 -1.91 -6.74
CA PHE A 228 25.32 -1.57 -5.58
C PHE A 228 25.37 -2.72 -4.57
N LEU A 229 24.24 -3.36 -4.29
CA LEU A 229 24.20 -4.48 -3.36
C LEU A 229 24.98 -5.70 -3.89
N GLN A 230 24.94 -5.96 -5.19
CA GLN A 230 25.73 -7.01 -5.82
C GLN A 230 27.23 -6.70 -5.74
N GLU A 231 27.63 -5.47 -6.02
CA GLU A 231 29.00 -5.02 -5.86
C GLU A 231 29.46 -5.15 -4.40
N ALA A 232 28.68 -4.64 -3.45
CA ALA A 232 28.96 -4.75 -2.02
C ALA A 232 29.10 -6.21 -1.56
N LYS A 233 28.22 -7.11 -2.01
CA LYS A 233 28.33 -8.55 -1.71
C LYS A 233 29.62 -9.17 -2.27
N GLY A 234 30.14 -8.68 -3.38
CA GLY A 234 31.41 -9.12 -3.94
C GLY A 234 32.63 -8.62 -3.14
N LEU A 235 32.50 -7.49 -2.45
CA LEU A 235 33.57 -6.87 -1.69
C LEU A 235 33.58 -7.27 -0.21
N VAL A 236 32.44 -7.66 0.35
CA VAL A 236 32.30 -8.04 1.76
C VAL A 236 32.61 -9.51 1.94
N THR A 237 33.73 -9.83 2.57
CA THR A 237 34.11 -11.18 2.96
C THR A 237 33.93 -11.38 4.47
N THR A 238 33.21 -12.42 4.86
CA THR A 238 33.01 -12.76 6.26
C THR A 238 34.21 -13.57 6.77
N SER A 239 35.01 -13.01 7.70
CA SER A 239 36.04 -13.76 8.39
C SER A 239 35.46 -14.36 9.67
N TYR A 240 35.39 -15.70 9.73
CA TYR A 240 35.07 -16.38 10.97
C TYR A 240 36.32 -16.55 11.80
N THR A 241 36.48 -15.79 12.87
CA THR A 241 37.49 -16.05 13.90
C THR A 241 36.95 -17.16 14.80
N TYR A 242 37.36 -18.39 14.51
CA TYR A 242 37.14 -19.48 15.47
C TYR A 242 38.02 -19.23 16.69
N GLY A 243 37.43 -18.84 17.79
CA GLY A 243 38.10 -18.70 19.07
C GLY A 243 38.58 -20.05 19.57
N GLY A 244 39.89 -20.23 19.54
CA GLY A 244 40.65 -21.11 20.42
C GLY A 244 40.54 -22.63 20.21
N TYR A 245 41.51 -23.17 19.47
CA TYR A 245 42.29 -24.33 19.95
C TYR A 245 43.66 -24.26 19.25
N GLN A 246 44.72 -24.24 20.04
CA GLN A 246 46.11 -24.35 19.56
C GLN A 246 46.30 -25.75 18.94
N GLY A 247 46.84 -25.80 17.73
CA GLY A 247 47.40 -27.02 17.19
C GLY A 247 47.44 -27.06 15.67
N GLY A 248 48.61 -26.90 15.09
CA GLY A 248 48.93 -27.41 13.76
C GLY A 248 49.04 -26.38 12.64
N ALA A 249 50.27 -26.07 12.29
CA ALA A 249 50.66 -25.34 11.08
C ALA A 249 50.13 -26.03 9.82
N TYR A 250 49.34 -25.30 8.99
CA TYR A 250 49.16 -25.61 7.59
C TYR A 250 49.76 -24.51 6.73
N THR A 251 50.92 -24.85 6.15
CA THR A 251 51.55 -24.05 5.11
C THR A 251 50.88 -24.33 3.78
N GLY A 252 50.33 -23.29 3.15
CA GLY A 252 49.80 -23.39 1.79
C GLY A 252 49.00 -22.18 1.39
N ALA A 253 49.60 -21.01 1.27
CA ALA A 253 48.98 -19.86 0.63
C ALA A 253 49.44 -19.74 -0.84
N PRO A 254 48.57 -19.56 -1.81
CA PRO A 254 48.99 -19.10 -3.12
C PRO A 254 49.31 -17.60 -3.02
N ARG A 255 50.53 -17.22 -3.35
CA ARG A 255 50.97 -15.84 -3.53
C ARG A 255 50.30 -15.28 -4.78
N ILE A 256 49.48 -14.28 -4.60
CA ILE A 256 49.15 -13.33 -5.67
C ILE A 256 49.95 -12.05 -5.34
N GLY A 257 50.92 -11.72 -6.21
CA GLY A 257 51.74 -10.55 -6.06
C GLY A 257 50.99 -9.28 -6.43
N GLY A 258 51.28 -8.23 -5.67
CA GLY A 258 50.82 -6.87 -5.96
C GLY A 258 50.77 -6.04 -4.68
N GLN A 259 51.93 -5.66 -4.15
CA GLN A 259 52.03 -4.65 -3.09
C GLN A 259 51.66 -3.28 -3.68
N THR A 260 50.54 -2.72 -3.22
CA THR A 260 50.39 -1.27 -3.20
C THR A 260 50.34 -0.84 -1.73
N GLN A 261 51.37 -0.16 -1.29
CA GLN A 261 51.44 0.50 0.02
C GLN A 261 50.38 1.58 0.07
N MET A 262 49.36 1.42 0.88
CA MET A 262 48.56 2.53 1.33
C MET A 262 49.12 3.09 2.63
N ALA A 263 49.50 4.37 2.58
CA ALA A 263 49.96 5.15 3.70
C ALA A 263 48.91 5.22 4.81
N GLY A 264 49.36 5.10 6.07
CA GLY A 264 48.53 5.12 7.25
C GLY A 264 47.73 6.42 7.40
N PHE A 265 46.45 6.22 7.65
CA PHE A 265 45.61 7.26 8.23
C PHE A 265 45.60 7.09 9.75
N HIS A 266 46.22 8.02 10.46
CA HIS A 266 45.97 8.20 11.88
C HIS A 266 44.55 8.77 12.06
N ALA A 267 43.73 8.03 12.74
CA ALA A 267 42.39 8.47 13.16
C ALA A 267 42.52 9.02 14.60
N ASP A 268 42.77 10.32 14.71
CA ASP A 268 42.35 11.11 15.86
C ASP A 268 41.23 12.03 15.34
N ARG A 269 40.00 11.64 15.57
CA ARG A 269 38.83 12.50 15.44
C ARG A 269 37.86 12.19 16.54
N GLU A 270 37.63 13.18 17.36
CA GLU A 270 36.53 13.29 18.31
C GLU A 270 35.21 12.99 17.60
N GLU A 271 34.41 12.12 18.21
CA GLU A 271 33.08 11.72 17.73
C GLU A 271 32.13 12.91 17.82
N ASP A 272 31.82 13.52 16.68
CA ASP A 272 30.73 14.47 16.55
C ASP A 272 29.43 13.66 16.25
N HIS A 273 28.67 13.38 17.30
CA HIS A 273 27.40 12.60 17.25
C HIS A 273 26.22 13.30 16.58
N THR A 274 26.42 14.43 15.89
CA THR A 274 25.33 15.25 15.38
C THR A 274 25.03 15.10 13.88
N ARG A 275 25.69 14.18 13.15
CA ARG A 275 25.63 14.22 11.67
C ARG A 275 24.97 13.06 10.93
N TYR A 276 24.48 12.00 11.58
CA TYR A 276 23.72 10.95 10.87
C TYR A 276 22.52 10.46 11.65
N PRO A 277 21.28 10.91 11.32
CA PRO A 277 20.05 10.44 11.97
C PRO A 277 19.46 9.17 11.35
N TYR A 278 20.20 8.36 10.61
CA TYR A 278 19.65 7.14 9.98
C TYR A 278 20.45 5.90 10.38
N GLU A 279 20.15 5.37 11.57
CA GLU A 279 20.43 3.96 11.86
C GLU A 279 19.27 3.10 11.29
N TYR A 280 19.49 2.50 10.13
CA TYR A 280 18.67 1.38 9.68
C TYR A 280 19.01 0.15 10.51
N GLY A 281 18.19 -0.14 11.53
CA GLY A 281 18.25 -1.41 12.24
C GLY A 281 17.81 -2.54 11.31
N TYR A 282 18.75 -3.27 10.73
CA TYR A 282 18.47 -4.56 10.09
C TYR A 282 18.14 -5.58 11.18
N GLY A 283 16.87 -5.89 11.37
CA GLY A 283 16.42 -7.06 12.11
C GLY A 283 16.88 -8.33 11.39
N GLY A 284 17.78 -9.08 12.04
CA GLY A 284 18.30 -10.35 11.52
C GLY A 284 17.17 -11.37 11.39
N TYR A 285 17.02 -11.95 10.22
CA TYR A 285 16.30 -13.19 10.02
C TYR A 285 17.15 -14.34 10.54
N SER A 286 16.69 -15.00 11.61
CA SER A 286 17.11 -16.36 11.94
C SER A 286 16.07 -17.33 11.40
N TYR A 287 16.56 -18.38 10.73
CA TYR A 287 15.81 -19.50 10.17
C TYR A 287 15.06 -20.32 11.24
#